data_b508c0973d14f75b870e15890d6111dd
#
_entry.id   b508c0973d14f75b870e15890d6111dd
#
_cell.length_a   1.000
_cell.length_b   1.000
_cell.length_c   1.000
_cell.angle_alpha   90.00
_cell.angle_beta   90.00
_cell.angle_gamma   90.00
#
_symmetry.space_group_name_H-M   'P 1'
#
loop_
_entity.id
_entity.type
_entity.pdbx_description
1 polymer ?
#
loop_
_entity_poly.entity_id
_entity_poly.type
_entity_poly.pdbx_seq_one_letter_code
_entity_poly.pdbx_strand_id
1 'polypeptide(L)'
;DRGYNDYSLFKRLTDKGVVFVTRLKDNAQHTPLRQGLIEADPDGCWGLYEMKFTGAKAKLHCSETNFRVVQWLDKETNRWFEFLTNSQELSATEVADLYKERWQIELFFKRIKQNLVIKTFVGTTENAVMTQI
;
A
#
# COMPACT_ATOMS: atom_id res chain seq x y z
N ASP A 1 5.17 -4.71 -4.51
CA ASP A 1 4.12 -4.61 -5.51
C ASP A 1 3.53 -3.22 -5.56
N ARG A 2 3.68 -2.58 -6.70
CA ARG A 2 3.20 -1.24 -6.78
C ARG A 2 1.95 -1.19 -7.59
N GLY A 3 0.98 -0.55 -7.12
CA GLY A 3 -0.13 -0.25 -7.96
C GLY A 3 -1.26 -1.24 -7.96
N TYR A 4 -1.43 -1.95 -6.89
CA TYR A 4 -2.58 -2.82 -6.76
C TYR A 4 -3.73 -2.01 -6.18
N ASN A 5 -4.62 -1.54 -7.03
CA ASN A 5 -5.79 -0.79 -6.60
C ASN A 5 -7.06 -1.59 -6.84
N ASP A 6 -7.33 -2.54 -5.98
CA ASP A 6 -8.59 -3.27 -6.00
C ASP A 6 -9.54 -2.67 -4.98
N TYR A 7 -10.39 -1.77 -5.42
CA TYR A 7 -11.31 -1.04 -4.54
C TYR A 7 -12.31 -1.97 -3.84
N SER A 8 -12.72 -3.04 -4.49
CA SER A 8 -13.59 -4.04 -3.89
C SER A 8 -12.90 -4.73 -2.71
N LEU A 9 -11.64 -5.08 -2.87
CA LEU A 9 -10.83 -5.65 -1.80
C LEU A 9 -10.64 -4.66 -0.65
N PHE A 10 -10.35 -3.41 -0.96
CA PHE A 10 -10.18 -2.37 0.04
C PHE A 10 -11.44 -2.22 0.90
N LYS A 11 -12.61 -2.23 0.26
CA LYS A 11 -13.87 -2.16 0.98
C LYS A 11 -14.08 -3.39 1.86
N ARG A 12 -13.85 -4.58 1.35
CA ARG A 12 -14.02 -5.81 2.12
C ARG A 12 -13.11 -5.84 3.35
N LEU A 13 -11.87 -5.46 3.20
CA LEU A 13 -10.92 -5.42 4.32
C LEU A 13 -11.35 -4.39 5.36
N THR A 14 -11.75 -3.21 4.90
CA THR A 14 -12.20 -2.14 5.78
C THR A 14 -13.44 -2.54 6.56
N ASP A 15 -14.42 -3.15 5.88
CA ASP A 15 -15.66 -3.59 6.52
C ASP A 15 -15.43 -4.69 7.57
N LYS A 16 -14.39 -5.50 7.39
CA LYS A 16 -14.03 -6.55 8.32
C LYS A 16 -13.11 -6.07 9.44
N GLY A 17 -12.76 -4.80 9.45
CA GLY A 17 -11.83 -4.26 10.43
C GLY A 17 -10.39 -4.67 10.22
N VAL A 18 -10.03 -5.08 9.02
CA VAL A 18 -8.66 -5.48 8.69
C VAL A 18 -7.90 -4.28 8.17
N VAL A 19 -6.76 -3.99 8.80
CA VAL A 19 -5.87 -2.91 8.36
C VAL A 19 -4.95 -3.41 7.27
N PHE A 20 -4.81 -2.64 6.20
CA PHE A 20 -3.87 -2.94 5.13
C PHE A 20 -2.95 -1.75 4.88
N VAL A 21 -1.79 -2.05 4.32
CA VAL A 21 -0.84 -1.06 3.81
C VAL A 21 -0.40 -1.52 2.43
N THR A 22 -0.51 -0.65 1.45
CA THR A 22 -0.08 -0.96 0.10
C THR A 22 0.55 0.27 -0.54
N ARG A 23 1.28 0.09 -1.62
CA ARG A 23 1.83 1.22 -2.35
C ARG A 23 0.75 1.78 -3.26
N LEU A 24 0.54 3.08 -3.22
CA LEU A 24 -0.45 3.73 -4.05
C LEU A 24 0.03 3.71 -5.50
N LYS A 25 -0.87 3.37 -6.40
CA LYS A 25 -0.56 3.32 -7.83
C LYS A 25 -0.35 4.72 -8.37
N ASP A 26 0.69 4.91 -9.16
CA ASP A 26 1.08 6.24 -9.65
C ASP A 26 -0.03 6.92 -10.46
N ASN A 27 -0.80 6.15 -11.21
CA ASN A 27 -1.88 6.70 -12.04
C ASN A 27 -3.26 6.52 -11.42
N ALA A 28 -3.34 6.27 -10.12
CA ALA A 28 -4.63 6.15 -9.46
C ALA A 28 -5.35 7.48 -9.48
N GLN A 29 -6.60 7.48 -9.93
CA GLN A 29 -7.42 8.66 -9.88
C GLN A 29 -7.89 8.87 -8.45
N HIS A 30 -7.30 9.81 -7.78
CA HIS A 30 -7.69 10.17 -6.43
C HIS A 30 -7.56 11.68 -6.29
N THR A 31 -8.42 12.22 -5.48
CA THR A 31 -8.29 13.60 -5.08
C THR A 31 -7.92 13.58 -3.62
N PRO A 32 -6.81 14.21 -3.30
CA PRO A 32 -6.51 14.39 -1.94
C PRO A 32 -7.64 15.25 -1.45
N LEU A 33 -8.39 14.71 -0.54
CA LEU A 33 -9.38 15.30 -0.04
C LEU A 33 -8.98 16.21 0.77
N ARG A 34 -8.73 16.94 0.68
CA ARG A 34 -8.70 17.81 1.20
C ARG A 34 -8.24 18.12 2.12
N GLN A 35 -8.16 17.79 2.77
CA GLN A 35 -7.77 18.16 3.80
C GLN A 35 -6.48 18.23 3.80
N GLY A 36 -5.78 17.68 3.21
CA GLY A 36 -4.45 17.86 3.14
C GLY A 36 -3.63 17.26 4.24
N LEU A 37 -2.55 17.88 4.51
CA LEU A 37 -1.54 17.40 5.46
C LEU A 37 -2.07 17.31 6.86
N ILE A 38 -2.06 16.11 7.43
CA ILE A 38 -2.42 15.88 8.82
C ILE A 38 -1.18 16.04 9.70
N GLU A 39 -0.05 15.53 9.25
CA GLU A 39 1.18 15.52 10.01
C GLU A 39 2.37 15.45 9.06
N ALA A 40 3.48 16.01 9.41
CA ALA A 40 4.69 15.98 8.61
C ALA A 40 5.93 15.86 9.49
N ASP A 41 6.95 15.23 8.90
CA ASP A 41 8.25 15.17 9.53
C ASP A 41 8.86 16.57 9.50
N PRO A 42 9.38 17.06 10.63
CA PRO A 42 10.09 18.36 10.65
C PRO A 42 11.25 18.43 9.67
N ASP A 43 11.89 17.31 9.36
CA ASP A 43 13.00 17.27 8.42
C ASP A 43 12.55 17.14 6.97
N GLY A 44 11.23 17.05 6.74
CA GLY A 44 10.69 16.97 5.39
C GLY A 44 10.80 15.60 4.72
N CYS A 45 11.04 14.56 5.50
CA CYS A 45 11.23 13.23 4.95
C CYS A 45 9.92 12.45 4.76
N TRP A 46 8.83 12.89 5.38
CA TRP A 46 7.53 12.27 5.18
C TRP A 46 6.40 13.25 5.46
N GLY A 47 5.25 12.93 4.92
CA GLY A 47 3.99 13.64 5.18
C GLY A 47 2.84 12.66 5.22
N LEU A 48 1.81 12.96 5.99
CA LEU A 48 0.63 12.14 6.16
C LEU A 48 -0.59 12.94 5.73
N TYR A 49 -1.36 12.39 4.81
CA TYR A 49 -2.54 13.04 4.24
C TYR A 49 -3.77 12.17 4.34
N GLU A 50 -4.94 12.79 4.36
CA GLU A 50 -6.19 12.10 4.14
C GLU A 50 -6.62 12.24 2.69
N MET A 51 -7.28 11.22 2.16
CA MET A 51 -7.82 11.27 0.81
C MET A 51 -9.03 10.37 0.62
N LYS A 52 -9.77 10.61 -0.45
CA LYS A 52 -10.78 9.70 -0.98
C LYS A 52 -10.49 9.45 -2.45
N PHE A 53 -10.81 8.27 -2.91
CA PHE A 53 -10.73 7.99 -4.34
C PHE A 53 -11.92 8.61 -5.07
N THR A 54 -11.68 9.09 -6.30
CA THR A 54 -12.69 9.81 -7.07
C THR A 54 -13.08 9.12 -8.37
N GLY A 55 -12.40 8.07 -8.78
CA GLY A 55 -12.77 7.36 -10.00
C GLY A 55 -14.12 6.65 -9.90
N ALA A 56 -14.73 6.30 -11.03
CA ALA A 56 -16.05 5.66 -11.05
C ALA A 56 -16.07 4.34 -10.30
N LYS A 57 -15.05 3.50 -10.47
CA LYS A 57 -14.93 2.23 -9.75
C LYS A 57 -14.74 2.45 -8.26
N ALA A 58 -13.97 3.45 -7.90
CA ALA A 58 -13.75 3.78 -6.50
C ALA A 58 -15.03 4.25 -5.84
N LYS A 59 -15.83 5.06 -6.51
CA LYS A 59 -17.10 5.52 -5.98
C LYS A 59 -18.06 4.39 -5.68
N LEU A 60 -18.00 3.34 -6.47
CA LEU A 60 -18.87 2.20 -6.27
C LEU A 60 -18.56 1.45 -4.97
N HIS A 61 -17.32 1.41 -4.56
CA HIS A 61 -16.88 0.60 -3.42
C HIS A 61 -16.38 1.42 -2.23
N CYS A 62 -15.77 2.57 -2.45
CA CYS A 62 -15.02 3.30 -1.44
C CYS A 62 -15.47 4.73 -1.23
N SER A 63 -16.69 5.11 -1.67
CA SER A 63 -17.15 6.49 -1.56
C SER A 63 -17.25 7.01 -0.14
N GLU A 64 -17.51 6.11 0.80
CA GLU A 64 -17.70 6.49 2.21
C GLU A 64 -16.43 6.31 3.03
N THR A 65 -15.35 5.87 2.43
CA THR A 65 -14.13 5.54 3.16
C THR A 65 -13.08 6.62 2.98
N ASN A 66 -12.58 7.14 4.09
CA ASN A 66 -11.43 8.01 4.08
C ASN A 66 -10.19 7.15 4.26
N PHE A 67 -9.26 7.32 3.36
CA PHE A 67 -7.97 6.64 3.43
C PHE A 67 -6.89 7.62 3.85
N ARG A 68 -5.78 7.11 4.31
CA ARG A 68 -4.61 7.92 4.63
C ARG A 68 -3.47 7.51 3.72
N VAL A 69 -2.69 8.50 3.32
CA VAL A 69 -1.52 8.29 2.46
C VAL A 69 -0.29 8.83 3.18
N VAL A 70 0.74 8.03 3.24
CA VAL A 70 2.04 8.46 3.75
C VAL A 70 2.96 8.66 2.57
N GLN A 71 3.45 9.89 2.39
CA GLN A 71 4.53 10.16 1.46
C GLN A 71 5.84 9.98 2.22
N TRP A 72 6.72 9.18 1.68
CA TRP A 72 7.94 8.78 2.36
C TRP A 72 9.14 8.95 1.43
N LEU A 73 10.17 9.63 1.90
CA LEU A 73 11.42 9.77 1.16
C LEU A 73 12.38 8.66 1.58
N ASP A 74 12.77 7.83 0.61
CA ASP A 74 13.83 6.88 0.83
C ASP A 74 15.17 7.59 0.60
N LYS A 75 15.91 7.81 1.68
CA LYS A 75 17.16 8.56 1.63
C LYS A 75 18.26 7.82 0.87
N GLU A 76 18.22 6.50 0.82
CA GLU A 76 19.25 5.73 0.12
C GLU A 76 19.15 5.90 -1.39
N THR A 77 17.94 5.91 -1.93
CA THR A 77 17.71 6.03 -3.36
C THR A 77 17.25 7.42 -3.78
N ASN A 78 16.96 8.29 -2.81
CA ASN A 78 16.43 9.62 -3.03
C ASN A 78 15.12 9.60 -3.81
N ARG A 79 14.28 8.58 -3.57
CA ARG A 79 12.98 8.42 -4.22
C ARG A 79 11.85 8.58 -3.23
N TRP A 80 10.74 9.15 -3.71
CA TRP A 80 9.53 9.28 -2.93
C TRP A 80 8.62 8.10 -3.19
N PHE A 81 8.00 7.60 -2.13
CA PHE A 81 6.98 6.56 -2.20
C PHE A 81 5.70 7.08 -1.58
N GLU A 82 4.57 6.53 -2.03
CA GLU A 82 3.29 6.82 -1.43
C GLU A 82 2.67 5.50 -0.96
N PHE A 83 2.36 5.41 0.33
CA PHE A 83 1.75 4.24 0.93
C PHE A 83 0.32 4.55 1.34
N LEU A 84 -0.61 3.68 0.94
CA LEU A 84 -2.01 3.82 1.24
C LEU A 84 -2.40 2.90 2.37
N THR A 85 -3.20 3.40 3.30
CA THR A 85 -3.75 2.58 4.39
C THR A 85 -5.18 3.00 4.71
N ASN A 86 -5.98 2.05 5.18
CA ASN A 86 -7.30 2.33 5.73
C ASN A 86 -7.26 2.58 7.25
N SER A 87 -6.10 2.47 7.88
CA SER A 87 -5.97 2.71 9.31
C SER A 87 -6.07 4.19 9.63
N GLN A 88 -6.79 4.52 10.70
CA GLN A 88 -6.86 5.87 11.22
C GLN A 88 -5.93 6.07 12.42
N GLU A 89 -5.22 5.01 12.82
CA GLU A 89 -4.40 5.04 14.03
C GLU A 89 -2.90 4.88 13.81
N LEU A 90 -2.49 4.19 12.75
CA LEU A 90 -1.07 3.97 12.49
C LEU A 90 -0.34 5.28 12.20
N SER A 91 0.85 5.41 12.78
CA SER A 91 1.71 6.55 12.47
C SER A 91 2.34 6.39 11.08
N ALA A 92 2.89 7.48 10.55
CA ALA A 92 3.57 7.43 9.25
C ALA A 92 4.72 6.44 9.24
N THR A 93 5.51 6.40 10.33
CA THR A 93 6.62 5.48 10.44
C THR A 93 6.16 4.04 10.52
N GLU A 94 5.08 3.77 11.25
CA GLU A 94 4.50 2.42 11.32
C GLU A 94 4.01 1.94 9.95
N VAL A 95 3.36 2.81 9.19
CA VAL A 95 2.90 2.48 7.84
C VAL A 95 4.09 2.14 6.93
N ALA A 96 5.13 2.95 6.96
CA ALA A 96 6.31 2.71 6.15
C ALA A 96 7.01 1.41 6.54
N ASP A 97 7.12 1.12 7.83
CA ASP A 97 7.76 -0.09 8.32
C ASP A 97 6.98 -1.35 7.91
N LEU A 98 5.65 -1.30 7.99
CA LEU A 98 4.82 -2.42 7.54
C LEU A 98 5.01 -2.71 6.05
N TYR A 99 5.08 -1.67 5.24
CA TYR A 99 5.33 -1.86 3.82
C TYR A 99 6.70 -2.47 3.55
N LYS A 100 7.73 -2.02 4.26
CA LYS A 100 9.09 -2.55 4.11
C LYS A 100 9.18 -4.02 4.49
N GLU A 101 8.50 -4.42 5.56
CA GLU A 101 8.44 -5.82 5.96
C GLU A 101 7.80 -6.67 4.88
N ARG A 102 6.68 -6.22 4.33
CA ARG A 102 6.00 -6.93 3.24
C ARG A 102 6.93 -7.07 2.03
N TRP A 103 7.63 -6.01 1.68
CA TRP A 103 8.56 -6.03 0.55
C TRP A 103 9.69 -7.03 0.74
N GLN A 104 10.20 -7.17 1.97
CA GLN A 104 11.22 -8.16 2.28
C GLN A 104 10.72 -9.58 2.11
N ILE A 105 9.48 -9.85 2.46
CA ILE A 105 8.86 -11.15 2.22
C ILE A 105 8.79 -11.46 0.73
N GLU A 106 8.39 -10.50 -0.07
CA GLU A 106 8.36 -10.66 -1.53
C GLU A 106 9.73 -10.96 -2.10
N LEU A 107 10.76 -10.27 -1.64
CA LEU A 107 12.13 -10.54 -2.06
C LEU A 107 12.61 -11.92 -1.65
N PHE A 108 12.20 -12.38 -0.49
CA PHE A 108 12.53 -13.71 -0.01
C PHE A 108 11.94 -14.79 -0.92
N PHE A 109 10.66 -14.69 -1.26
CA PHE A 109 10.03 -15.62 -2.18
C PHE A 109 10.65 -15.57 -3.57
N LYS A 110 11.01 -14.41 -4.02
CA LYS A 110 11.69 -14.24 -5.31
C LYS A 110 13.03 -14.97 -5.33
N ARG A 111 13.80 -14.90 -4.24
CA ARG A 111 15.06 -15.63 -4.14
C ARG A 111 14.84 -17.13 -4.14
N ILE A 112 13.85 -17.62 -3.42
CA ILE A 112 13.52 -19.04 -3.41
C ILE A 112 13.21 -19.51 -4.82
N LYS A 113 12.37 -18.78 -5.53
CA LYS A 113 12.00 -19.09 -6.90
C LYS A 113 13.22 -19.16 -7.82
N GLN A 114 14.16 -18.25 -7.67
CA GLN A 114 15.37 -18.22 -8.50
C GLN A 114 16.34 -19.33 -8.19
N ASN A 115 16.39 -19.77 -6.94
CA ASN A 115 17.38 -20.75 -6.49
C ASN A 115 16.90 -22.19 -6.51
N LEU A 116 15.58 -22.42 -6.66
CA LEU A 116 15.04 -23.76 -6.72
C LEU A 116 14.70 -24.13 -8.15
N VAL A 117 15.02 -25.36 -8.51
CA VAL A 117 14.82 -25.86 -9.88
C VAL A 117 13.40 -26.38 -10.11
N ILE A 118 12.49 -26.15 -9.20
CA ILE A 118 11.11 -26.65 -9.27
C ILE A 118 10.12 -25.56 -9.65
N LYS A 119 10.43 -24.82 -10.71
CA LYS A 119 9.65 -23.65 -11.10
C LYS A 119 8.17 -23.94 -11.38
N THR A 120 7.88 -25.07 -12.00
CA THR A 120 6.50 -25.43 -12.35
C THR A 120 5.66 -25.69 -11.11
N PHE A 121 6.25 -26.33 -10.12
CA PHE A 121 5.56 -26.62 -8.87
C PHE A 121 5.35 -25.35 -8.05
N VAL A 122 6.38 -24.54 -7.93
CA VAL A 122 6.33 -23.33 -7.13
C VAL A 122 5.45 -22.26 -7.77
N GLY A 123 5.30 -22.27 -9.09
CA GLY A 123 4.53 -21.25 -9.80
C GLY A 123 3.10 -21.10 -9.28
N THR A 124 2.36 -22.19 -9.14
CA THR A 124 0.98 -22.14 -8.64
C THR A 124 0.92 -21.74 -7.16
N THR A 125 1.82 -22.30 -6.37
CA THR A 125 1.89 -21.99 -4.94
C THR A 125 2.30 -20.55 -4.71
N GLU A 126 3.25 -20.05 -5.50
CA GLU A 126 3.70 -18.69 -5.43
C GLU A 126 2.55 -17.71 -5.66
N ASN A 127 1.73 -17.94 -6.66
CA ASN A 127 0.60 -17.05 -6.94
C ASN A 127 -0.37 -16.98 -5.76
N ALA A 128 -0.64 -18.10 -5.12
CA ALA A 128 -1.49 -18.12 -3.93
C ALA A 128 -0.88 -17.32 -2.77
N VAL A 129 0.41 -17.49 -2.54
CA VAL A 129 1.11 -16.78 -1.47
C VAL A 129 1.20 -15.29 -1.75
N MET A 130 1.56 -14.91 -2.97
CA MET A 130 1.69 -13.50 -3.34
C MET A 130 0.36 -12.77 -3.28
N THR A 131 -0.75 -13.47 -3.52
CA THR A 131 -2.08 -12.89 -3.39
C THR A 131 -2.42 -12.60 -1.93
N GLN A 132 -1.93 -13.41 -1.02
CA GLN A 132 -2.20 -13.23 0.41
C GLN A 132 -1.32 -12.17 1.06
N ILE A 133 -0.19 -11.92 0.52
CA ILE A 133 0.73 -10.92 1.02
C ILE A 133 0.33 -9.53 0.56
#